data_b134a7629a38a602aa5f32d832b6df59
#
_entry.id   b134a7629a38a602aa5f32d832b6df59
#
_cell.length_a   1.000
_cell.length_b   1.000
_cell.length_c   1.000
_cell.angle_alpha   90.00
_cell.angle_beta   90.00
_cell.angle_gamma   90.00
#
_symmetry.space_group_name_H-M   'P 1'
#
loop_
_entity.id
_entity.type
_entity.pdbx_description
1 polymer ?
#
loop_
_entity_poly.entity_id
_entity_poly.type
_entity_poly.pdbx_seq_one_letter_code
_entity_poly.pdbx_strand_id
1 'polypeptide(L)'
;MTSPLAPFFRHLDACNNTSLPGDRLAFRLAATPVGFVPAALAQDLERAGVRRDADALVLDDPAAFPALGEALARAGVCRFRGEAFDVRGAFDGPVLTTLDRGALPCFGILAEGMHLNGLVDRPDGLHLWVGQRAANKQLDPGKLDHLAAGGIAAGHDPLSTLRKEGEEECGLTPALARQAVRSGLITYVMARPEGLRRDRLHCFDLMLPESFRPVANDGEMEAFTLMPLQEAFRLVRDTDRFKFNVNLVLLDLFLRRGLIDPDSIDGQAIRRRLTAPSHP
;
A
#
# COMPACT_ATOMS: atom_id res chain seq x y z
N MET A 1 -10.54 5.73 32.05
CA MET A 1 -11.38 5.11 31.01
C MET A 1 -10.57 5.07 29.73
N THR A 2 -10.44 3.92 29.08
CA THR A 2 -9.79 3.81 27.75
C THR A 2 -10.65 4.53 26.72
N SER A 3 -10.02 5.29 25.83
CA SER A 3 -10.73 5.99 24.74
C SER A 3 -11.51 5.01 23.88
N PRO A 4 -12.72 5.35 23.42
CA PRO A 4 -13.50 4.55 22.46
C PRO A 4 -12.78 4.38 21.11
N LEU A 5 -11.78 5.22 20.82
CA LEU A 5 -10.95 5.15 19.60
C LEU A 5 -9.68 4.29 19.80
N ALA A 6 -9.36 3.88 21.04
CA ALA A 6 -8.18 3.06 21.33
C ALA A 6 -8.05 1.81 20.44
N PRO A 7 -9.13 1.08 20.08
CA PRO A 7 -9.02 -0.10 19.22
C PRO A 7 -8.46 0.18 17.82
N PHE A 8 -8.59 1.39 17.30
CA PHE A 8 -8.09 1.74 15.97
C PHE A 8 -6.55 1.80 15.89
N PHE A 9 -5.89 2.11 17.01
CA PHE A 9 -4.43 2.24 17.04
C PHE A 9 -3.70 0.95 16.70
N ARG A 10 -4.30 -0.24 16.94
CA ARG A 10 -3.70 -1.53 16.56
C ARG A 10 -3.40 -1.62 15.06
N HIS A 11 -4.23 -1.00 14.21
CA HIS A 11 -4.01 -1.02 12.75
C HIS A 11 -2.84 -0.12 12.36
N LEU A 12 -2.71 1.03 13.03
CA LEU A 12 -1.57 1.93 12.86
C LEU A 12 -0.28 1.27 13.36
N ASP A 13 -0.33 0.57 14.50
CA ASP A 13 0.81 -0.17 15.06
C ASP A 13 1.22 -1.32 14.15
N ALA A 14 0.25 -2.10 13.63
CA ALA A 14 0.52 -3.20 12.72
C ALA A 14 1.21 -2.75 11.42
N CYS A 15 0.83 -1.58 10.88
CA CYS A 15 1.43 -1.03 9.66
C CYS A 15 2.72 -0.22 9.91
N ASN A 16 3.03 0.12 11.17
CA ASN A 16 4.24 0.86 11.55
C ASN A 16 4.96 0.11 12.68
N ASN A 17 5.27 -1.16 12.43
CA ASN A 17 5.76 -2.10 13.43
C ASN A 17 7.30 -2.19 13.47
N THR A 18 8.01 -1.31 12.80
CA THR A 18 9.48 -1.30 12.75
C THR A 18 10.01 0.13 12.64
N SER A 19 11.22 0.33 13.15
CA SER A 19 11.99 1.56 12.97
C SER A 19 13.13 1.34 11.97
N LEU A 20 13.57 2.43 11.33
CA LEU A 20 14.68 2.42 10.38
C LEU A 20 15.89 3.15 10.96
N PRO A 21 17.11 2.68 10.67
CA PRO A 21 17.44 1.45 9.92
C PRO A 21 17.19 0.17 10.72
N GLY A 22 17.09 0.23 12.06
CA GLY A 22 17.05 -0.93 12.93
C GLY A 22 18.31 -1.79 12.76
N ASP A 23 18.14 -3.08 12.48
CA ASP A 23 19.18 -4.07 12.21
C ASP A 23 19.52 -4.20 10.70
N ARG A 24 19.07 -3.26 9.88
CA ARG A 24 19.26 -3.29 8.42
C ARG A 24 20.43 -2.41 7.99
N LEU A 25 21.03 -2.80 6.87
CA LEU A 25 22.02 -2.01 6.18
C LEU A 25 21.35 -1.10 5.15
N ALA A 26 21.82 0.13 5.00
CA ALA A 26 21.36 0.99 3.93
C ALA A 26 21.72 0.36 2.58
N PHE A 27 20.79 0.43 1.61
CA PHE A 27 21.04 0.01 0.23
C PHE A 27 21.05 1.23 -0.69
N ARG A 28 22.11 1.35 -1.49
CA ARG A 28 22.34 2.48 -2.39
C ARG A 28 22.44 2.03 -3.84
N LEU A 29 21.92 2.84 -4.72
CA LEU A 29 22.23 2.80 -6.15
C LEU A 29 23.17 3.95 -6.45
N ALA A 30 24.44 3.64 -6.77
CA ALA A 30 25.54 4.60 -6.80
C ALA A 30 25.57 5.43 -5.49
N ALA A 31 25.42 6.75 -5.58
CA ALA A 31 25.41 7.61 -4.40
C ALA A 31 24.04 7.74 -3.70
N THR A 32 22.95 7.28 -4.32
CA THR A 32 21.59 7.53 -3.85
C THR A 32 21.09 6.41 -2.92
N PRO A 33 20.75 6.69 -1.67
CA PRO A 33 20.04 5.74 -0.82
C PRO A 33 18.66 5.43 -1.38
N VAL A 34 18.33 4.14 -1.53
CA VAL A 34 17.01 3.73 -2.08
C VAL A 34 16.26 2.80 -1.14
N GLY A 35 16.96 2.11 -0.25
CA GLY A 35 16.30 1.12 0.61
C GLY A 35 17.12 0.66 1.79
N PHE A 36 16.66 -0.44 2.38
CA PHE A 36 17.26 -1.07 3.55
C PHE A 36 17.16 -2.58 3.41
N VAL A 37 18.27 -3.29 3.56
CA VAL A 37 18.33 -4.74 3.45
C VAL A 37 18.66 -5.38 4.79
N PRO A 38 18.09 -6.54 5.13
CA PRO A 38 18.50 -7.29 6.31
C PRO A 38 19.98 -7.62 6.25
N ALA A 39 20.69 -7.50 7.37
CA ALA A 39 22.12 -7.83 7.45
C ALA A 39 22.42 -9.28 7.00
N ALA A 40 21.47 -10.19 7.18
CA ALA A 40 21.58 -11.58 6.73
C ALA A 40 21.73 -11.74 5.20
N LEU A 41 21.21 -10.79 4.41
CA LEU A 41 21.34 -10.82 2.94
C LEU A 41 22.67 -10.23 2.42
N ALA A 42 23.47 -9.60 3.28
CA ALA A 42 24.68 -8.88 2.86
C ALA A 42 25.65 -9.76 2.08
N GLN A 43 25.94 -10.97 2.57
CA GLN A 43 26.87 -11.89 1.89
C GLN A 43 26.36 -12.34 0.51
N ASP A 44 25.07 -12.59 0.36
CA ASP A 44 24.49 -13.02 -0.92
C ASP A 44 24.54 -11.89 -1.94
N LEU A 45 24.29 -10.66 -1.49
CA LEU A 45 24.42 -9.46 -2.32
C LEU A 45 25.87 -9.17 -2.71
N GLU A 46 26.83 -9.33 -1.78
CA GLU A 46 28.26 -9.18 -2.07
C GLU A 46 28.73 -10.21 -3.11
N ARG A 47 28.30 -11.47 -3.01
CA ARG A 47 28.58 -12.50 -4.01
C ARG A 47 27.95 -12.18 -5.38
N ALA A 48 26.85 -11.45 -5.38
CA ALA A 48 26.18 -10.98 -6.59
C ALA A 48 26.76 -9.67 -7.16
N GLY A 49 27.87 -9.18 -6.60
CA GLY A 49 28.58 -8.01 -7.12
C GLY A 49 28.19 -6.67 -6.48
N VAL A 50 27.40 -6.69 -5.39
CA VAL A 50 27.11 -5.49 -4.61
C VAL A 50 28.30 -5.20 -3.69
N ARG A 51 28.83 -3.99 -3.72
CA ARG A 51 29.96 -3.57 -2.91
C ARG A 51 29.52 -3.19 -1.49
N ARG A 52 30.30 -3.60 -0.48
CA ARG A 52 30.11 -3.11 0.89
C ARG A 52 30.84 -1.80 1.11
N ASP A 53 30.20 -0.85 1.76
CA ASP A 53 30.75 0.46 2.10
C ASP A 53 30.30 0.84 3.52
N ALA A 54 31.13 0.57 4.50
CA ALA A 54 30.86 0.71 5.93
C ALA A 54 29.54 0.01 6.34
N ASP A 55 28.51 0.77 6.66
CA ASP A 55 27.17 0.32 7.06
C ASP A 55 26.16 0.26 5.91
N ALA A 56 26.64 0.37 4.66
CA ALA A 56 25.81 0.35 3.46
C ALA A 56 26.26 -0.74 2.48
N LEU A 57 25.32 -1.15 1.62
CA LEU A 57 25.55 -1.96 0.44
C LEU A 57 25.29 -1.10 -0.79
N VAL A 58 26.20 -1.10 -1.76
CA VAL A 58 26.19 -0.20 -2.92
C VAL A 58 26.21 -1.01 -4.20
N LEU A 59 25.21 -0.85 -5.03
CA LEU A 59 25.21 -1.28 -6.43
C LEU A 59 25.63 -0.06 -7.27
N ASP A 60 26.85 -0.10 -7.80
CA ASP A 60 27.45 1.06 -8.46
C ASP A 60 26.74 1.40 -9.79
N ASP A 61 26.24 0.39 -10.51
CA ASP A 61 25.43 0.59 -11.74
C ASP A 61 23.94 0.36 -11.47
N PRO A 62 23.10 1.41 -11.41
CA PRO A 62 21.65 1.27 -11.24
C PRO A 62 20.98 0.42 -12.33
N ALA A 63 21.54 0.37 -13.55
CA ALA A 63 20.97 -0.42 -14.64
C ALA A 63 21.07 -1.94 -14.40
N ALA A 64 21.97 -2.38 -13.53
CA ALA A 64 22.09 -3.79 -13.15
C ALA A 64 21.05 -4.25 -12.12
N PHE A 65 20.29 -3.33 -11.50
CA PHE A 65 19.39 -3.67 -10.40
C PHE A 65 18.24 -4.61 -10.79
N PRO A 66 17.54 -4.46 -11.94
CA PRO A 66 16.54 -5.42 -12.37
C PRO A 66 17.09 -6.86 -12.48
N ALA A 67 18.27 -7.02 -13.10
CA ALA A 67 18.91 -8.32 -13.27
C ALA A 67 19.34 -8.93 -11.91
N LEU A 68 19.79 -8.12 -10.95
CA LEU A 68 20.08 -8.56 -9.58
C LEU A 68 18.81 -9.07 -8.90
N GLY A 69 17.69 -8.34 -9.00
CA GLY A 69 16.39 -8.77 -8.46
C GLY A 69 15.94 -10.12 -9.03
N GLU A 70 16.04 -10.30 -10.35
CA GLU A 70 15.73 -11.58 -10.99
C GLU A 70 16.65 -12.73 -10.54
N ALA A 71 17.95 -12.46 -10.40
CA ALA A 71 18.90 -13.46 -9.93
C ALA A 71 18.56 -13.93 -8.50
N LEU A 72 18.23 -13.01 -7.60
CA LEU A 72 17.78 -13.32 -6.25
C LEU A 72 16.45 -14.07 -6.22
N ALA A 73 15.53 -13.74 -7.12
CA ALA A 73 14.28 -14.46 -7.25
C ALA A 73 14.49 -15.91 -7.72
N ARG A 74 15.38 -16.12 -8.71
CA ARG A 74 15.79 -17.49 -9.13
C ARG A 74 16.48 -18.29 -8.01
N ALA A 75 17.19 -17.60 -7.13
CA ALA A 75 17.82 -18.20 -5.95
C ALA A 75 16.83 -18.43 -4.78
N GLY A 76 15.56 -18.05 -4.93
CA GLY A 76 14.53 -18.20 -3.90
C GLY A 76 14.64 -17.19 -2.73
N VAL A 77 15.47 -16.16 -2.86
CA VAL A 77 15.66 -15.12 -1.83
C VAL A 77 14.50 -14.14 -1.82
N CYS A 78 13.96 -13.78 -2.99
CA CYS A 78 12.77 -12.95 -3.13
C CYS A 78 11.78 -13.59 -4.11
N ARG A 79 10.60 -12.98 -4.22
CA ARG A 79 9.57 -13.43 -5.19
C ARG A 79 9.77 -12.71 -6.52
N PHE A 80 9.31 -13.34 -7.59
CA PHE A 80 9.16 -12.74 -8.90
C PHE A 80 7.67 -12.65 -9.26
N ARG A 81 7.22 -11.49 -9.72
CA ARG A 81 5.82 -11.25 -10.10
C ARG A 81 5.64 -10.86 -11.56
N GLY A 82 6.71 -10.54 -12.27
CA GLY A 82 6.69 -10.09 -13.65
C GLY A 82 6.13 -8.68 -13.83
N GLU A 83 6.14 -7.87 -12.76
CA GLU A 83 5.62 -6.50 -12.76
C GLU A 83 6.70 -5.54 -12.27
N ALA A 84 7.17 -4.64 -13.15
CA ALA A 84 8.20 -3.67 -12.81
C ALA A 84 7.62 -2.47 -12.06
N PHE A 85 8.34 -1.99 -11.05
CA PHE A 85 8.06 -0.78 -10.28
C PHE A 85 9.23 0.18 -10.39
N ASP A 86 8.94 1.48 -10.36
CA ASP A 86 9.96 2.53 -10.32
C ASP A 86 10.74 2.48 -9.01
N VAL A 87 12.07 2.60 -9.10
CA VAL A 87 12.96 2.74 -7.95
C VAL A 87 13.42 4.18 -7.83
N ARG A 88 13.19 4.76 -6.66
CA ARG A 88 13.49 6.16 -6.34
C ARG A 88 14.17 6.26 -4.97
N GLY A 89 14.98 7.29 -4.76
CA GLY A 89 15.54 7.60 -3.43
C GLY A 89 14.53 8.26 -2.49
N ALA A 90 13.55 8.96 -3.05
CA ALA A 90 12.41 9.58 -2.35
C ALA A 90 11.16 9.47 -3.23
N PHE A 91 9.97 9.49 -2.64
CA PHE A 91 8.70 9.33 -3.38
C PHE A 91 8.54 10.29 -4.57
N ASP A 92 8.96 11.54 -4.40
CA ASP A 92 8.85 12.57 -5.44
C ASP A 92 10.19 12.80 -6.17
N GLY A 93 11.17 11.91 -5.95
CA GLY A 93 12.48 11.95 -6.60
C GLY A 93 12.46 11.36 -8.02
N PRO A 94 13.56 11.52 -8.77
CA PRO A 94 13.68 10.94 -10.10
C PRO A 94 13.68 9.41 -10.05
N VAL A 95 13.20 8.78 -11.12
CA VAL A 95 13.36 7.34 -11.35
C VAL A 95 14.81 7.05 -11.66
N LEU A 96 15.42 6.15 -10.91
CA LEU A 96 16.81 5.73 -11.06
C LEU A 96 16.91 4.46 -11.92
N THR A 97 15.97 3.55 -11.75
CA THR A 97 15.85 2.27 -12.44
C THR A 97 14.49 1.65 -12.10
N THR A 98 14.29 0.39 -12.46
CA THR A 98 13.11 -0.39 -12.07
C THR A 98 13.51 -1.65 -11.29
N LEU A 99 12.54 -2.24 -10.56
CA LEU A 99 12.70 -3.53 -9.90
C LEU A 99 11.38 -4.30 -9.96
N ASP A 100 11.45 -5.62 -10.04
CA ASP A 100 10.24 -6.44 -9.95
C ASP A 100 9.54 -6.23 -8.60
N ARG A 101 8.21 -6.10 -8.63
CA ARG A 101 7.36 -5.88 -7.45
C ARG A 101 7.58 -6.89 -6.33
N GLY A 102 7.87 -8.15 -6.69
CA GLY A 102 8.12 -9.21 -5.71
C GLY A 102 9.44 -9.05 -4.97
N ALA A 103 10.41 -8.34 -5.54
CA ALA A 103 11.72 -8.08 -4.94
C ALA A 103 11.78 -6.80 -4.10
N LEU A 104 10.82 -5.86 -4.25
CA LEU A 104 10.81 -4.59 -3.50
C LEU A 104 10.98 -4.78 -1.99
N PRO A 105 10.25 -5.70 -1.31
CA PRO A 105 10.39 -5.86 0.13
C PRO A 105 11.76 -6.36 0.59
N CYS A 106 12.47 -7.15 -0.23
CA CYS A 106 13.80 -7.66 0.10
C CYS A 106 14.82 -6.53 0.26
N PHE A 107 14.64 -5.46 -0.53
CA PHE A 107 15.52 -4.29 -0.52
C PHE A 107 14.92 -3.11 0.26
N GLY A 108 13.69 -3.24 0.80
CA GLY A 108 13.00 -2.14 1.46
C GLY A 108 12.85 -0.90 0.58
N ILE A 109 12.58 -1.10 -0.70
CA ILE A 109 12.36 -0.03 -1.68
C ILE A 109 11.04 0.66 -1.41
N LEU A 110 10.98 1.98 -1.68
CA LEU A 110 9.74 2.74 -1.67
C LEU A 110 8.78 2.21 -2.74
N ALA A 111 7.54 1.94 -2.35
CA ALA A 111 6.50 1.50 -3.26
C ALA A 111 5.28 2.43 -3.17
N GLU A 112 4.55 2.55 -4.27
CA GLU A 112 3.33 3.33 -4.30
C GLU A 112 2.15 2.46 -4.69
N GLY A 113 0.99 2.79 -4.15
CA GLY A 113 -0.27 2.13 -4.48
C GLY A 113 -1.42 3.12 -4.55
N MET A 114 -2.49 2.72 -5.23
CA MET A 114 -3.74 3.45 -5.34
C MET A 114 -4.84 2.69 -4.61
N HIS A 115 -5.69 3.40 -3.89
CA HIS A 115 -6.90 2.87 -3.23
C HIS A 115 -8.11 3.74 -3.55
N LEU A 116 -9.22 3.11 -3.96
CA LEU A 116 -10.45 3.77 -4.35
C LEU A 116 -11.61 3.42 -3.40
N ASN A 117 -12.09 4.42 -2.66
CA ASN A 117 -13.35 4.33 -1.93
C ASN A 117 -14.52 4.58 -2.88
N GLY A 118 -15.31 3.57 -3.21
CA GLY A 118 -16.56 3.73 -3.95
C GLY A 118 -17.71 4.03 -2.99
N LEU A 119 -18.22 5.24 -3.03
CA LEU A 119 -19.21 5.76 -2.08
C LEU A 119 -20.57 5.91 -2.74
N VAL A 120 -21.63 5.61 -2.03
CA VAL A 120 -23.02 5.81 -2.47
C VAL A 120 -23.78 6.55 -1.38
N ASP A 121 -24.37 7.70 -1.72
CA ASP A 121 -25.23 8.44 -0.83
C ASP A 121 -26.66 7.85 -0.89
N ARG A 122 -27.22 7.50 0.27
CA ARG A 122 -28.55 6.90 0.39
C ARG A 122 -29.36 7.60 1.47
N PRO A 123 -30.69 7.48 1.47
CA PRO A 123 -31.54 8.12 2.48
C PRO A 123 -31.21 7.76 3.93
N ASP A 124 -30.63 6.57 4.16
CA ASP A 124 -30.18 6.06 5.46
C ASP A 124 -28.70 6.38 5.77
N GLY A 125 -28.03 7.14 4.90
CA GLY A 125 -26.66 7.60 5.09
C GLY A 125 -25.67 7.14 4.02
N LEU A 126 -24.41 7.47 4.22
CA LEU A 126 -23.35 7.15 3.30
C LEU A 126 -23.00 5.65 3.36
N HIS A 127 -22.91 5.02 2.21
CA HIS A 127 -22.50 3.63 2.02
C HIS A 127 -21.17 3.53 1.29
N LEU A 128 -20.47 2.42 1.51
CA LEU A 128 -19.20 2.09 0.89
C LEU A 128 -19.29 0.74 0.16
N TRP A 129 -18.85 0.68 -1.09
CA TRP A 129 -18.62 -0.58 -1.77
C TRP A 129 -17.36 -1.26 -1.20
N VAL A 130 -17.54 -2.49 -0.74
CA VAL A 130 -16.49 -3.32 -0.14
C VAL A 130 -16.37 -4.60 -0.95
N GLY A 131 -15.16 -4.90 -1.44
CA GLY A 131 -14.83 -6.14 -2.11
C GLY A 131 -14.42 -7.23 -1.12
N GLN A 132 -14.77 -8.47 -1.38
CA GLN A 132 -14.21 -9.63 -0.71
C GLN A 132 -13.11 -10.24 -1.56
N ARG A 133 -11.90 -10.29 -1.04
CA ARG A 133 -10.73 -10.84 -1.71
C ARG A 133 -10.87 -12.33 -1.90
N ALA A 134 -10.46 -12.82 -3.06
CA ALA A 134 -10.48 -14.24 -3.35
C ALA A 134 -9.61 -15.05 -2.36
N ALA A 135 -10.06 -16.25 -2.04
CA ALA A 135 -9.41 -17.13 -1.08
C ALA A 135 -8.01 -17.60 -1.54
N ASN A 136 -7.70 -17.53 -2.82
CA ASN A 136 -6.41 -17.88 -3.42
C ASN A 136 -5.39 -16.74 -3.44
N LYS A 137 -5.74 -15.53 -2.95
CA LYS A 137 -4.79 -14.40 -2.90
C LYS A 137 -3.66 -14.70 -1.95
N GLN A 138 -2.43 -14.40 -2.36
CA GLN A 138 -1.23 -14.62 -1.54
C GLN A 138 -1.14 -13.71 -0.32
N LEU A 139 -1.74 -12.52 -0.39
CA LEU A 139 -1.72 -11.53 0.67
C LEU A 139 -3.15 -11.31 1.18
N ASP A 140 -3.37 -11.57 2.46
CA ASP A 140 -4.66 -11.38 3.14
C ASP A 140 -5.84 -12.03 2.36
N PRO A 141 -5.82 -13.37 2.09
CA PRO A 141 -6.91 -14.06 1.42
C PRO A 141 -8.22 -13.96 2.19
N GLY A 142 -9.34 -13.82 1.48
CA GLY A 142 -10.69 -13.77 2.05
C GLY A 142 -11.01 -12.54 2.90
N LYS A 143 -10.07 -11.59 3.06
CA LYS A 143 -10.32 -10.33 3.76
C LYS A 143 -11.10 -9.34 2.89
N LEU A 144 -11.66 -8.32 3.55
CA LEU A 144 -12.35 -7.21 2.90
C LEU A 144 -11.34 -6.20 2.35
N ASP A 145 -11.63 -5.64 1.19
CA ASP A 145 -10.81 -4.65 0.49
C ASP A 145 -11.69 -3.49 -0.04
N HIS A 146 -11.09 -2.50 -0.66
CA HIS A 146 -11.77 -1.39 -1.31
C HIS A 146 -12.51 -1.81 -2.59
N LEU A 147 -13.18 -0.86 -3.24
CA LEU A 147 -13.79 -1.05 -4.54
C LEU A 147 -12.75 -1.43 -5.61
N ALA A 148 -11.60 -0.75 -5.58
CA ALA A 148 -10.42 -1.11 -6.37
C ALA A 148 -9.14 -0.66 -5.66
N ALA A 149 -8.05 -1.42 -5.80
CA ALA A 149 -6.76 -1.09 -5.23
C ALA A 149 -5.62 -1.82 -5.94
N GLY A 150 -4.64 -1.09 -6.44
CA GLY A 150 -3.48 -1.67 -7.12
C GLY A 150 -2.17 -0.97 -6.80
N GLY A 151 -1.08 -1.66 -7.09
CA GLY A 151 0.26 -1.08 -7.07
C GLY A 151 0.50 -0.21 -8.30
N ILE A 152 1.26 0.87 -8.15
CA ILE A 152 1.60 1.75 -9.27
C ILE A 152 2.83 1.19 -9.96
N ALA A 153 2.63 0.55 -11.10
CA ALA A 153 3.70 -0.02 -11.91
C ALA A 153 4.58 1.07 -12.54
N ALA A 154 5.79 0.68 -12.96
CA ALA A 154 6.75 1.58 -13.59
C ALA A 154 6.13 2.33 -14.79
N GLY A 155 6.35 3.63 -14.84
CA GLY A 155 5.83 4.51 -15.88
C GLY A 155 4.35 4.86 -15.76
N HIS A 156 3.64 4.36 -14.75
CA HIS A 156 2.25 4.72 -14.45
C HIS A 156 2.17 5.81 -13.37
N ASP A 157 1.06 6.55 -13.38
CA ASP A 157 0.67 7.48 -12.35
C ASP A 157 -0.55 6.96 -11.56
N PRO A 158 -0.90 7.58 -10.41
CA PRO A 158 -2.04 7.13 -9.60
C PRO A 158 -3.38 7.13 -10.33
N LEU A 159 -3.62 8.05 -11.27
CA LEU A 159 -4.89 8.13 -12.01
C LEU A 159 -4.97 7.10 -13.13
N SER A 160 -3.86 6.85 -13.83
CA SER A 160 -3.79 5.78 -14.84
C SER A 160 -3.98 4.41 -14.18
N THR A 161 -3.37 4.18 -13.01
CA THR A 161 -3.57 2.97 -12.22
C THR A 161 -5.03 2.84 -11.75
N LEU A 162 -5.65 3.93 -11.24
CA LEU A 162 -7.06 3.91 -10.85
C LEU A 162 -7.98 3.50 -12.00
N ARG A 163 -7.75 4.01 -13.21
CA ARG A 163 -8.56 3.65 -14.38
C ARG A 163 -8.42 2.18 -14.73
N LYS A 164 -7.17 1.70 -14.76
CA LYS A 164 -6.86 0.30 -15.08
C LYS A 164 -7.47 -0.65 -14.04
N GLU A 165 -7.10 -0.50 -12.78
CA GLU A 165 -7.58 -1.39 -11.71
C GLU A 165 -9.10 -1.27 -11.49
N GLY A 166 -9.66 -0.06 -11.61
CA GLY A 166 -11.10 0.14 -11.51
C GLY A 166 -11.89 -0.57 -12.63
N GLU A 167 -11.37 -0.58 -13.86
CA GLU A 167 -11.98 -1.34 -14.97
C GLU A 167 -11.84 -2.84 -14.76
N GLU A 168 -10.63 -3.32 -14.43
CA GLU A 168 -10.31 -4.74 -14.28
C GLU A 168 -10.99 -5.37 -13.06
N GLU A 169 -10.89 -4.76 -11.87
CA GLU A 169 -11.39 -5.34 -10.62
C GLU A 169 -12.90 -5.19 -10.44
N CYS A 170 -13.51 -4.07 -10.89
CA CYS A 170 -14.91 -3.79 -10.57
C CYS A 170 -15.78 -3.29 -11.73
N GLY A 171 -15.28 -3.27 -12.96
CA GLY A 171 -16.04 -2.84 -14.13
C GLY A 171 -16.32 -1.33 -14.15
N LEU A 172 -15.48 -0.52 -13.53
CA LEU A 172 -15.63 0.93 -13.50
C LEU A 172 -15.41 1.53 -14.90
N THR A 173 -16.42 2.23 -15.41
CA THR A 173 -16.26 2.86 -16.73
C THR A 173 -15.29 4.04 -16.69
N PRO A 174 -14.61 4.36 -17.83
CA PRO A 174 -13.73 5.53 -17.89
C PRO A 174 -14.42 6.85 -17.56
N ALA A 175 -15.74 6.96 -17.81
CA ALA A 175 -16.53 8.14 -17.49
C ALA A 175 -16.69 8.33 -15.97
N LEU A 176 -16.93 7.25 -15.23
CA LEU A 176 -16.99 7.26 -13.78
C LEU A 176 -15.60 7.45 -13.16
N ALA A 177 -14.59 6.74 -13.65
CA ALA A 177 -13.23 6.86 -13.15
C ALA A 177 -12.68 8.31 -13.18
N ARG A 178 -13.07 9.10 -14.19
CA ARG A 178 -12.70 10.53 -14.27
C ARG A 178 -13.31 11.41 -13.16
N GLN A 179 -14.34 10.94 -12.48
CA GLN A 179 -14.98 11.67 -11.37
C GLN A 179 -14.33 11.38 -10.01
N ALA A 180 -13.39 10.45 -9.95
CA ALA A 180 -12.66 10.16 -8.73
C ALA A 180 -11.85 11.38 -8.28
N VAL A 181 -11.98 11.72 -7.00
CA VAL A 181 -11.30 12.86 -6.39
C VAL A 181 -10.20 12.34 -5.47
N ARG A 182 -8.99 12.86 -5.62
CA ARG A 182 -7.89 12.55 -4.70
C ARG A 182 -8.26 13.04 -3.30
N SER A 183 -8.25 12.16 -2.33
CA SER A 183 -8.73 12.42 -0.98
C SER A 183 -7.63 12.41 0.09
N GLY A 184 -6.49 11.75 -0.16
CA GLY A 184 -5.40 11.71 0.81
C GLY A 184 -4.15 10.99 0.31
N LEU A 185 -3.11 11.10 1.14
CA LEU A 185 -1.87 10.33 1.04
C LEU A 185 -1.62 9.69 2.40
N ILE A 186 -1.34 8.40 2.39
CA ILE A 186 -1.02 7.63 3.60
C ILE A 186 0.33 6.97 3.40
N THR A 187 1.18 6.99 4.41
CA THR A 187 2.47 6.33 4.38
C THR A 187 2.61 5.37 5.56
N TYR A 188 3.31 4.28 5.36
CA TYR A 188 3.64 3.35 6.44
C TYR A 188 4.97 2.62 6.19
N VAL A 189 5.56 2.14 7.30
CA VAL A 189 6.79 1.33 7.29
C VAL A 189 6.55 0.06 8.08
N MET A 190 6.53 -1.08 7.39
CA MET A 190 6.09 -2.34 7.94
C MET A 190 7.09 -3.46 7.66
N ALA A 191 7.57 -4.13 8.71
CA ALA A 191 8.29 -5.39 8.58
C ALA A 191 7.30 -6.55 8.43
N ARG A 192 7.56 -7.42 7.46
CA ARG A 192 6.81 -8.65 7.19
C ARG A 192 7.77 -9.80 6.89
N PRO A 193 7.30 -11.07 6.88
CA PRO A 193 8.15 -12.21 6.52
C PRO A 193 8.82 -12.09 5.15
N GLU A 194 8.15 -11.43 4.18
CA GLU A 194 8.70 -11.20 2.85
C GLU A 194 9.72 -10.05 2.78
N GLY A 195 9.88 -9.26 3.84
CA GLY A 195 10.82 -8.15 3.92
C GLY A 195 10.21 -6.85 4.46
N LEU A 196 10.84 -5.73 4.14
CA LEU A 196 10.45 -4.39 4.57
C LEU A 196 9.57 -3.72 3.53
N ARG A 197 8.38 -3.29 3.92
CA ARG A 197 7.50 -2.44 3.11
C ARG A 197 7.62 -0.99 3.53
N ARG A 198 7.81 -0.11 2.57
CA ARG A 198 7.83 1.35 2.72
C ARG A 198 6.89 1.91 1.66
N ASP A 199 5.61 1.97 2.00
CA ASP A 199 4.57 2.21 1.01
C ASP A 199 3.96 3.62 1.19
N ARG A 200 3.60 4.26 0.07
CA ARG A 200 2.75 5.44 -0.03
C ARG A 200 1.47 5.09 -0.78
N LEU A 201 0.33 5.34 -0.17
CA LEU A 201 -0.99 5.09 -0.74
C LEU A 201 -1.61 6.39 -1.21
N HIS A 202 -1.98 6.45 -2.48
CA HIS A 202 -2.78 7.50 -3.07
C HIS A 202 -4.25 7.13 -2.92
N CYS A 203 -4.97 7.83 -2.05
CA CYS A 203 -6.36 7.56 -1.75
C CYS A 203 -7.28 8.42 -2.62
N PHE A 204 -8.33 7.80 -3.13
CA PHE A 204 -9.36 8.45 -3.93
C PHE A 204 -10.74 8.13 -3.40
N ASP A 205 -11.63 9.10 -3.47
CA ASP A 205 -13.07 8.93 -3.23
C ASP A 205 -13.82 9.09 -4.56
N LEU A 206 -14.79 8.24 -4.81
CA LEU A 206 -15.68 8.32 -5.96
C LEU A 206 -17.13 8.17 -5.48
N MET A 207 -17.92 9.23 -5.68
CA MET A 207 -19.38 9.14 -5.49
C MET A 207 -20.00 8.44 -6.70
N LEU A 208 -20.62 7.31 -6.45
CA LEU A 208 -21.22 6.44 -7.46
C LEU A 208 -22.75 6.58 -7.43
N PRO A 209 -23.42 6.49 -8.58
CA PRO A 209 -24.88 6.47 -8.61
C PRO A 209 -25.42 5.21 -7.91
N GLU A 210 -26.60 5.30 -7.31
CA GLU A 210 -27.21 4.17 -6.62
C GLU A 210 -27.43 2.95 -7.53
N SER A 211 -27.51 3.17 -8.84
CA SER A 211 -27.64 2.11 -9.86
C SER A 211 -26.34 1.38 -10.18
N PHE A 212 -25.17 1.90 -9.75
CA PHE A 212 -23.89 1.24 -10.02
C PHE A 212 -23.84 -0.14 -9.33
N ARG A 213 -23.37 -1.13 -10.06
CA ARG A 213 -23.10 -2.49 -9.53
C ARG A 213 -21.70 -2.90 -9.98
N PRO A 214 -20.77 -3.06 -9.05
CA PRO A 214 -19.45 -3.57 -9.39
C PRO A 214 -19.53 -5.03 -9.82
N VAL A 215 -18.66 -5.42 -10.74
CA VAL A 215 -18.57 -6.78 -11.28
C VAL A 215 -17.16 -7.28 -11.05
N ALA A 216 -17.02 -8.41 -10.37
CA ALA A 216 -15.73 -9.07 -10.16
C ALA A 216 -15.31 -9.77 -11.48
N ASN A 217 -14.39 -9.16 -12.23
CA ASN A 217 -14.05 -9.60 -13.58
C ASN A 217 -12.74 -10.40 -13.67
N ASP A 218 -11.77 -10.15 -12.80
CA ASP A 218 -10.40 -10.65 -12.90
C ASP A 218 -10.09 -11.83 -11.96
N GLY A 219 -11.06 -12.23 -11.11
CA GLY A 219 -10.88 -13.26 -10.09
C GLY A 219 -10.07 -12.81 -8.87
N GLU A 220 -9.76 -11.53 -8.74
CA GLU A 220 -9.13 -10.97 -7.56
C GLU A 220 -10.11 -10.78 -6.40
N MET A 221 -11.36 -10.44 -6.73
CA MET A 221 -12.47 -10.35 -5.81
C MET A 221 -13.49 -11.47 -6.05
N GLU A 222 -14.08 -12.00 -4.98
CA GLU A 222 -15.16 -12.99 -5.05
C GLU A 222 -16.53 -12.32 -5.15
N ALA A 223 -16.71 -11.19 -4.45
CA ALA A 223 -17.98 -10.48 -4.39
C ALA A 223 -17.78 -9.04 -3.95
N PHE A 224 -18.79 -8.22 -4.22
CA PHE A 224 -18.91 -6.86 -3.69
C PHE A 224 -20.18 -6.70 -2.85
N THR A 225 -20.07 -5.96 -1.76
CA THR A 225 -21.19 -5.64 -0.87
C THR A 225 -21.27 -4.13 -0.67
N LEU A 226 -22.45 -3.55 -0.83
CA LEU A 226 -22.69 -2.16 -0.46
C LEU A 226 -23.01 -2.12 1.03
N MET A 227 -22.11 -1.55 1.82
CA MET A 227 -22.13 -1.57 3.28
C MET A 227 -22.36 -0.16 3.83
N PRO A 228 -23.25 0.06 4.82
CA PRO A 228 -23.29 1.33 5.52
C PRO A 228 -21.93 1.72 6.08
N LEU A 229 -21.51 2.98 5.94
CA LEU A 229 -20.20 3.44 6.42
C LEU A 229 -20.04 3.23 7.93
N GLN A 230 -21.12 3.32 8.69
CA GLN A 230 -21.15 3.00 10.13
C GLN A 230 -20.85 1.54 10.43
N GLU A 231 -21.23 0.62 9.54
CA GLU A 231 -20.87 -0.79 9.69
C GLU A 231 -19.39 -1.03 9.40
N ALA A 232 -18.86 -0.42 8.33
CA ALA A 232 -17.41 -0.44 8.06
C ALA A 232 -16.62 0.10 9.25
N PHE A 233 -17.08 1.20 9.88
CA PHE A 233 -16.47 1.77 11.08
C PHE A 233 -16.42 0.74 12.23
N ARG A 234 -17.54 0.05 12.50
CA ARG A 234 -17.59 -1.00 13.55
C ARG A 234 -16.66 -2.17 13.23
N LEU A 235 -16.64 -2.62 11.98
CA LEU A 235 -15.77 -3.71 11.56
C LEU A 235 -14.29 -3.38 11.71
N VAL A 236 -13.86 -2.17 11.33
CA VAL A 236 -12.47 -1.72 11.53
C VAL A 236 -12.17 -1.58 13.02
N ARG A 237 -13.11 -1.06 13.83
CA ARG A 237 -12.90 -0.91 15.27
C ARG A 237 -12.77 -2.25 15.98
N ASP A 238 -13.61 -3.21 15.67
CA ASP A 238 -13.85 -4.39 16.51
C ASP A 238 -13.23 -5.68 15.94
N THR A 239 -12.74 -5.68 14.69
CA THR A 239 -12.27 -6.89 13.99
C THR A 239 -11.04 -6.62 13.13
N ASP A 240 -10.42 -7.70 12.64
CA ASP A 240 -9.34 -7.67 11.65
C ASP A 240 -9.82 -8.18 10.27
N ARG A 241 -11.09 -7.97 9.93
CA ARG A 241 -11.69 -8.46 8.69
C ARG A 241 -11.19 -7.74 7.44
N PHE A 242 -10.80 -6.47 7.54
CA PHE A 242 -10.19 -5.75 6.43
C PHE A 242 -8.70 -6.09 6.27
N LYS A 243 -8.22 -6.07 5.02
CA LYS A 243 -6.80 -6.15 4.69
C LYS A 243 -6.03 -5.07 5.45
N PHE A 244 -4.80 -5.38 5.86
CA PHE A 244 -4.05 -4.57 6.82
C PHE A 244 -3.99 -3.07 6.48
N ASN A 245 -3.69 -2.69 5.22
CA ASN A 245 -3.55 -1.29 4.81
C ASN A 245 -4.88 -0.61 4.45
N VAL A 246 -5.92 -1.37 4.15
CA VAL A 246 -7.29 -0.87 3.94
C VAL A 246 -7.80 -0.19 5.20
N ASN A 247 -7.49 -0.74 6.38
CA ASN A 247 -7.85 -0.11 7.65
C ASN A 247 -7.32 1.32 7.76
N LEU A 248 -6.10 1.61 7.25
CA LEU A 248 -5.53 2.95 7.28
C LEU A 248 -6.30 3.93 6.40
N VAL A 249 -6.68 3.49 5.19
CA VAL A 249 -7.46 4.31 4.25
C VAL A 249 -8.87 4.57 4.78
N LEU A 250 -9.47 3.57 5.45
CA LEU A 250 -10.78 3.74 6.10
C LEU A 250 -10.69 4.67 7.33
N LEU A 251 -9.61 4.64 8.11
CA LEU A 251 -9.40 5.60 9.19
C LEU A 251 -9.32 7.04 8.68
N ASP A 252 -8.64 7.28 7.55
CA ASP A 252 -8.63 8.59 6.90
C ASP A 252 -10.04 8.99 6.42
N LEU A 253 -10.77 8.06 5.81
CA LEU A 253 -12.16 8.30 5.40
C LEU A 253 -13.06 8.63 6.60
N PHE A 254 -12.93 7.92 7.73
CA PHE A 254 -13.72 8.17 8.94
C PHE A 254 -13.44 9.55 9.54
N LEU A 255 -12.18 10.01 9.54
CA LEU A 255 -11.80 11.37 9.94
C LEU A 255 -12.45 12.42 9.02
N ARG A 256 -12.37 12.23 7.70
CA ARG A 256 -12.91 13.17 6.71
C ARG A 256 -14.44 13.21 6.70
N ARG A 257 -15.10 12.12 7.09
CA ARG A 257 -16.58 12.03 7.15
C ARG A 257 -17.14 12.26 8.55
N GLY A 258 -16.30 12.64 9.53
CA GLY A 258 -16.73 13.01 10.88
C GLY A 258 -17.18 11.84 11.77
N LEU A 259 -16.90 10.58 11.39
CA LEU A 259 -17.12 9.42 12.27
C LEU A 259 -16.08 9.36 13.39
N ILE A 260 -14.91 9.90 13.16
CA ILE A 260 -13.89 10.20 14.14
C ILE A 260 -13.76 11.72 14.17
N ASP A 261 -13.95 12.32 15.33
CA ASP A 261 -13.74 13.75 15.53
C ASP A 261 -12.24 14.08 15.25
N PRO A 262 -11.94 14.83 14.17
CA PRO A 262 -10.57 15.14 13.79
C PRO A 262 -9.86 16.06 14.77
N ASP A 263 -10.59 16.77 15.63
CA ASP A 263 -10.06 17.72 16.59
C ASP A 263 -9.86 17.10 17.98
N SER A 264 -10.38 15.89 18.20
CA SER A 264 -10.10 15.13 19.40
C SER A 264 -8.61 14.73 19.47
N ILE A 265 -8.11 14.48 20.69
CA ILE A 265 -6.71 14.04 20.92
C ILE A 265 -6.38 12.81 20.09
N ASP A 266 -7.26 11.81 20.08
CA ASP A 266 -7.05 10.57 19.32
C ASP A 266 -7.20 10.79 17.82
N GLY A 267 -8.15 11.59 17.36
CA GLY A 267 -8.31 11.94 15.95
C GLY A 267 -7.07 12.62 15.37
N GLN A 268 -6.51 13.58 16.11
CA GLN A 268 -5.24 14.22 15.75
C GLN A 268 -4.07 13.22 15.76
N ALA A 269 -4.03 12.31 16.73
CA ALA A 269 -2.99 11.26 16.80
C ALA A 269 -3.09 10.30 15.61
N ILE A 270 -4.30 9.84 15.26
CA ILE A 270 -4.54 8.99 14.10
C ILE A 270 -4.08 9.72 12.81
N ARG A 271 -4.51 10.98 12.62
CA ARG A 271 -4.13 11.78 11.44
C ARG A 271 -2.61 11.91 11.29
N ARG A 272 -1.91 12.27 12.37
CA ARG A 272 -0.43 12.37 12.36
C ARG A 272 0.22 11.06 11.95
N ARG A 273 -0.28 9.92 12.45
CA ARG A 273 0.31 8.60 12.16
C ARG A 273 0.03 8.10 10.76
N LEU A 274 -1.07 8.52 10.13
CA LEU A 274 -1.39 8.20 8.73
C LEU A 274 -0.48 8.93 7.75
N THR A 275 -0.02 10.15 8.12
CA THR A 275 0.79 11.02 7.25
C THR A 275 2.24 11.14 7.70
N ALA A 276 2.66 10.39 8.72
CA ALA A 276 4.03 10.39 9.17
C ALA A 276 4.97 10.01 8.01
N PRO A 277 6.06 10.77 7.78
CA PRO A 277 6.99 10.42 6.73
C PRO A 277 7.53 9.01 6.96
N SER A 278 7.47 8.18 5.93
CA SER A 278 8.10 6.86 5.91
C SER A 278 9.62 7.02 5.77
N HIS A 279 10.22 7.71 6.69
CA HIS A 279 11.62 8.06 6.95
C HIS A 279 12.63 8.07 5.78
N PRO A 280 13.69 8.92 5.93
CA PRO A 280 14.66 9.22 4.88
C PRO A 280 15.34 8.04 4.29
#